data_2919302d8c4a50c529b0fee868f83a20
#
_entry.id   2919302d8c4a50c529b0fee868f83a20
#
_cell.length_a   1.000
_cell.length_b   1.000
_cell.length_c   1.000
_cell.angle_alpha   90.00
_cell.angle_beta   90.00
_cell.angle_gamma   90.00
#
_symmetry.space_group_name_H-M   'P 1'
#
loop_
_entity.id
_entity.type
_entity.pdbx_description
1 polymer ?
#
loop_
_entity_poly.entity_id
_entity_poly.type
_entity_poly.pdbx_seq_one_letter_code
_entity_poly.pdbx_strand_id
1 'polypeptide(L)'
;MARTIINNKQVFQSYVLTTAKYDFSPYEKRIMYRLIELAQKEIEGIKLKDNLRKIAPTNFGREITMPVSDILKDEQDKHYTIAKAAFRSLSEKHIEYEDDEVWSYTPIITAPEIKKNSGSVKFYVFDNIWRCLLDFTKGFKKYELITAMKFKSAYAMRFYELMSGQTKPLFVLLEGPDGLRERFYLQGSMKK
;
A
#
# COMPACT_ATOMS: atom_id res chain seq x y z
N MET A 1 -9.64 -0.16 30.00
CA MET A 1 -9.64 -0.19 28.52
C MET A 1 -8.83 -1.37 28.05
N ALA A 2 -9.46 -2.37 27.42
CA ALA A 2 -8.78 -3.57 26.97
C ALA A 2 -7.85 -3.19 25.79
N ARG A 3 -6.55 -3.38 25.97
CA ARG A 3 -5.57 -3.31 24.87
C ARG A 3 -5.98 -4.38 23.85
N THR A 4 -6.48 -3.95 22.73
CA THR A 4 -6.62 -4.84 21.56
C THR A 4 -5.21 -5.31 21.21
N ILE A 5 -4.91 -6.57 21.48
CA ILE A 5 -3.68 -7.21 21.02
C ILE A 5 -3.81 -7.21 19.50
N ILE A 6 -3.17 -6.27 18.85
CA ILE A 6 -3.07 -6.22 17.40
C ILE A 6 -2.10 -7.34 17.04
N ASN A 7 -2.65 -8.50 16.70
CA ASN A 7 -1.85 -9.59 16.17
C ASN A 7 -1.13 -9.07 14.92
N ASN A 8 0.19 -9.19 14.90
CA ASN A 8 1.03 -8.78 13.78
C ASN A 8 0.69 -9.66 12.57
N LYS A 9 -0.23 -9.13 11.73
CA LYS A 9 -0.71 -9.85 10.56
C LYS A 9 0.36 -9.92 9.49
N GLN A 10 0.47 -11.08 8.89
CA GLN A 10 1.26 -11.24 7.69
C GLN A 10 0.45 -10.76 6.49
N VAL A 11 1.09 -9.94 5.66
CA VAL A 11 0.56 -9.43 4.40
C VAL A 11 1.29 -10.13 3.27
N PHE A 12 0.53 -10.55 2.27
CA PHE A 12 1.04 -11.12 1.02
C PHE A 12 0.93 -10.06 -0.06
N GLN A 13 2.04 -9.49 -0.46
CA GLN A 13 2.09 -8.49 -1.52
C GLN A 13 2.48 -9.13 -2.83
N SER A 14 1.69 -8.88 -3.88
CA SER A 14 2.01 -9.28 -5.25
C SER A 14 3.45 -8.91 -5.62
N TYR A 15 4.14 -9.82 -6.29
CA TYR A 15 5.49 -9.57 -6.78
C TYR A 15 5.51 -8.42 -7.79
N VAL A 16 4.45 -8.27 -8.58
CA VAL A 16 4.28 -7.15 -9.52
C VAL A 16 4.33 -5.81 -8.78
N LEU A 17 3.57 -5.67 -7.69
CA LEU A 17 3.62 -4.47 -6.86
C LEU A 17 4.96 -4.30 -6.15
N THR A 18 5.58 -5.41 -5.71
CA THR A 18 6.88 -5.37 -5.03
C THR A 18 8.00 -4.91 -5.97
N THR A 19 7.94 -5.23 -7.25
CA THR A 19 8.97 -4.87 -8.23
C THR A 19 8.64 -3.63 -9.03
N ALA A 20 7.39 -3.17 -9.02
CA ALA A 20 6.97 -1.97 -9.72
C ALA A 20 7.77 -0.73 -9.30
N LYS A 21 8.07 0.12 -10.25
CA LYS A 21 8.70 1.42 -10.00
C LYS A 21 7.62 2.41 -9.58
N TYR A 22 7.69 2.92 -8.36
CA TYR A 22 6.78 3.96 -7.87
C TYR A 22 7.46 4.86 -6.85
N ASP A 23 7.02 6.09 -6.81
CA ASP A 23 7.45 7.11 -5.84
C ASP A 23 6.30 7.35 -4.85
N PHE A 24 6.28 6.58 -3.76
CA PHE A 24 5.30 6.74 -2.70
C PHE A 24 5.94 7.32 -1.45
N SER A 25 5.27 8.30 -0.86
CA SER A 25 5.56 8.75 0.50
C SER A 25 5.25 7.64 1.52
N PRO A 26 5.76 7.73 2.75
CA PRO A 26 5.45 6.74 3.79
C PRO A 26 3.94 6.58 4.07
N TYR A 27 3.17 7.67 4.00
CA TYR A 27 1.72 7.62 4.23
C TYR A 27 0.98 6.98 3.05
N GLU A 28 1.39 7.25 1.81
CA GLU A 28 0.85 6.55 0.64
C GLU A 28 1.14 5.06 0.70
N LYS A 29 2.35 4.66 1.11
CA LYS A 29 2.70 3.26 1.33
C LYS A 29 1.80 2.60 2.37
N ARG A 30 1.48 3.29 3.47
CA ARG A 30 0.57 2.77 4.49
C ARG A 30 -0.86 2.62 3.97
N ILE A 31 -1.33 3.53 3.12
CA ILE A 31 -2.63 3.36 2.43
C ILE A 31 -2.58 2.07 1.58
N MET A 32 -1.53 1.87 0.78
CA MET A 32 -1.37 0.65 -0.02
C MET A 32 -1.34 -0.62 0.84
N TYR A 33 -0.64 -0.63 1.97
CA TYR A 33 -0.63 -1.77 2.89
C TYR A 33 -2.02 -2.10 3.43
N ARG A 34 -2.82 -1.08 3.75
CA ARG A 34 -4.20 -1.29 4.19
C ARG A 34 -5.09 -1.82 3.08
N LEU A 35 -4.91 -1.34 1.85
CA LEU A 35 -5.63 -1.87 0.69
C LEU A 35 -5.31 -3.36 0.47
N ILE A 36 -4.04 -3.76 0.51
CA ILE A 36 -3.62 -5.15 0.38
C ILE A 36 -4.21 -6.00 1.52
N GLU A 37 -4.15 -5.52 2.77
CA GLU A 37 -4.74 -6.21 3.92
C GLU A 37 -6.26 -6.42 3.75
N LEU A 38 -6.97 -5.39 3.29
CA LEU A 38 -8.41 -5.43 3.09
C LEU A 38 -8.80 -6.39 1.94
N ALA A 39 -8.04 -6.36 0.85
CA ALA A 39 -8.24 -7.23 -0.29
C ALA A 39 -8.02 -8.70 0.08
N GLN A 40 -7.01 -9.02 0.87
CA GLN A 40 -6.78 -10.36 1.39
C GLN A 40 -7.92 -10.85 2.29
N LYS A 41 -8.43 -9.98 3.17
CA LYS A 41 -9.57 -10.33 4.02
C LYS A 41 -10.85 -10.62 3.21
N GLU A 42 -11.06 -9.90 2.11
CA GLU A 42 -12.20 -10.15 1.23
C GLU A 42 -12.10 -11.55 0.60
N ILE A 43 -10.92 -11.95 0.09
CA ILE A 43 -10.69 -13.28 -0.48
C ILE A 43 -10.86 -14.38 0.57
N GLU A 44 -10.31 -14.18 1.77
CA GLU A 44 -10.41 -15.14 2.86
C GLU A 44 -11.84 -15.27 3.41
N GLY A 45 -12.79 -14.47 2.91
CA GLY A 45 -14.17 -14.43 3.40
C GLY A 45 -14.27 -13.94 4.85
N ILE A 46 -13.23 -13.29 5.37
CA ILE A 46 -13.19 -12.78 6.73
C ILE A 46 -14.07 -11.55 6.82
N LYS A 47 -15.20 -11.68 7.51
CA LYS A 47 -16.02 -10.52 7.86
C LYS A 47 -15.18 -9.54 8.69
N LEU A 48 -15.11 -8.30 8.24
CA LEU A 48 -14.49 -7.23 9.03
C LEU A 48 -15.29 -7.09 10.32
N LYS A 49 -14.71 -7.54 11.43
CA LYS A 49 -15.35 -7.50 12.77
C LYS A 49 -15.51 -6.08 13.29
N ASP A 50 -14.89 -5.14 12.63
CA ASP A 50 -14.82 -3.75 13.02
C ASP A 50 -15.82 -2.94 12.17
N ASN A 51 -16.82 -2.37 12.84
CA ASN A 51 -17.81 -1.49 12.18
C ASN A 51 -17.18 -0.24 11.55
N LEU A 52 -15.92 0.05 11.84
CA LEU A 52 -15.19 1.21 11.34
C LEU A 52 -14.60 0.97 9.94
N ARG A 53 -14.43 -0.31 9.52
CA ARG A 53 -13.88 -0.67 8.22
C ARG A 53 -14.94 -1.38 7.39
N LYS A 54 -15.18 -0.87 6.19
CA LYS A 54 -16.17 -1.44 5.27
C LYS A 54 -15.58 -1.55 3.87
N ILE A 55 -15.91 -2.65 3.20
CA ILE A 55 -15.68 -2.88 1.80
C ILE A 55 -17.04 -3.16 1.20
N ALA A 56 -17.47 -2.35 0.22
CA ALA A 56 -18.71 -2.54 -0.48
C ALA A 56 -18.43 -2.67 -1.99
N PRO A 57 -18.91 -3.73 -2.65
CA PRO A 57 -18.80 -3.85 -4.10
C PRO A 57 -19.61 -2.74 -4.79
N THR A 58 -19.09 -2.25 -5.90
CA THR A 58 -19.75 -1.29 -6.78
C THR A 58 -19.73 -1.83 -8.21
N ASN A 59 -20.40 -1.16 -9.13
CA ASN A 59 -20.41 -1.57 -10.56
C ASN A 59 -19.03 -1.48 -11.24
N PHE A 60 -18.06 -0.80 -10.64
CA PHE A 60 -16.74 -0.56 -11.23
C PHE A 60 -15.57 -0.93 -10.30
N GLY A 61 -15.85 -1.43 -9.08
CA GLY A 61 -14.80 -1.79 -8.14
C GLY A 61 -15.29 -1.93 -6.70
N ARG A 62 -14.54 -1.32 -5.78
CA ARG A 62 -14.82 -1.37 -4.33
C ARG A 62 -14.90 0.04 -3.74
N GLU A 63 -15.94 0.28 -2.95
CA GLU A 63 -15.98 1.41 -2.03
C GLU A 63 -15.35 0.98 -0.69
N ILE A 64 -14.33 1.71 -0.27
CA ILE A 64 -13.61 1.46 0.97
C ILE A 64 -13.93 2.57 1.97
N THR A 65 -14.27 2.18 3.20
CA THR A 65 -14.33 3.10 4.35
C THR A 65 -13.42 2.58 5.44
N MET A 66 -12.58 3.44 6.00
CA MET A 66 -11.69 3.10 7.11
C MET A 66 -11.36 4.33 7.97
N PRO A 67 -10.92 4.16 9.23
CA PRO A 67 -10.39 5.25 10.04
C PRO A 67 -9.11 5.84 9.42
N VAL A 68 -8.96 7.15 9.45
CA VAL A 68 -7.70 7.81 9.04
C VAL A 68 -6.54 7.36 9.94
N SER A 69 -6.82 7.02 11.21
CA SER A 69 -5.82 6.47 12.14
C SER A 69 -5.17 5.18 11.65
N ASP A 70 -5.81 4.43 10.77
CA ASP A 70 -5.28 3.18 10.23
C ASP A 70 -4.01 3.34 9.41
N ILE A 71 -3.75 4.55 8.91
CA ILE A 71 -2.56 4.87 8.12
C ILE A 71 -1.55 5.73 8.89
N LEU A 72 -1.85 6.10 10.12
CA LEU A 72 -0.87 6.74 11.00
C LEU A 72 0.16 5.71 11.46
N LYS A 73 1.35 6.18 11.78
CA LYS A 73 2.47 5.31 12.18
C LYS A 73 2.19 4.58 13.49
N ASP A 74 1.65 5.31 14.47
CA ASP A 74 1.32 4.84 15.81
C ASP A 74 0.26 5.76 16.45
N GLU A 75 -0.17 5.46 17.67
CA GLU A 75 -1.19 6.22 18.41
C GLU A 75 -0.75 7.66 18.75
N GLN A 76 0.54 7.96 18.71
CA GLN A 76 1.09 9.29 18.97
C GLN A 76 1.17 10.14 17.70
N ASP A 77 1.02 9.52 16.53
CA ASP A 77 1.05 10.20 15.25
C ASP A 77 -0.26 10.99 15.06
N LYS A 78 -0.16 12.32 15.12
CA LYS A 78 -1.30 13.25 14.95
C LYS A 78 -1.28 13.96 13.60
N HIS A 79 -0.51 13.48 12.63
CA HIS A 79 -0.31 14.13 11.35
C HIS A 79 -1.46 13.91 10.36
N TYR A 80 -2.69 14.17 10.77
CA TYR A 80 -3.89 14.05 9.92
C TYR A 80 -3.84 14.88 8.64
N THR A 81 -3.17 16.04 8.68
CA THR A 81 -2.97 16.88 7.49
C THR A 81 -2.11 16.17 6.46
N ILE A 82 -1.05 15.48 6.89
CA ILE A 82 -0.17 14.71 6.01
C ILE A 82 -0.93 13.48 5.47
N ALA A 83 -1.73 12.82 6.31
CA ALA A 83 -2.58 11.72 5.89
C ALA A 83 -3.57 12.16 4.78
N LYS A 84 -4.24 13.30 4.97
CA LYS A 84 -5.13 13.89 3.95
C LYS A 84 -4.38 14.20 2.65
N ALA A 85 -3.19 14.78 2.73
CA ALA A 85 -2.35 15.06 1.57
C ALA A 85 -1.96 13.77 0.83
N ALA A 86 -1.68 12.67 1.56
CA ALA A 86 -1.36 11.38 0.99
C ALA A 86 -2.54 10.76 0.22
N PHE A 87 -3.77 10.85 0.75
CA PHE A 87 -4.96 10.41 0.01
C PHE A 87 -5.16 11.21 -1.28
N ARG A 88 -4.98 12.53 -1.22
CA ARG A 88 -5.05 13.37 -2.40
C ARG A 88 -3.98 13.01 -3.43
N SER A 89 -2.73 12.94 -3.01
CA SER A 89 -1.60 12.58 -3.89
C SER A 89 -1.79 11.20 -4.51
N LEU A 90 -2.26 10.22 -3.73
CA LEU A 90 -2.50 8.87 -4.24
C LEU A 90 -3.66 8.81 -5.26
N SER A 91 -4.65 9.71 -5.16
CA SER A 91 -5.72 9.83 -6.17
C SER A 91 -5.27 10.49 -7.47
N GLU A 92 -4.12 11.15 -7.47
CA GLU A 92 -3.47 11.74 -8.64
C GLU A 92 -2.48 10.78 -9.31
N LYS A 93 -2.11 9.67 -8.63
CA LYS A 93 -1.19 8.64 -9.15
C LYS A 93 -1.97 7.53 -9.85
N HIS A 94 -1.42 7.06 -10.96
CA HIS A 94 -2.06 6.08 -11.83
C HIS A 94 -1.16 4.86 -12.01
N ILE A 95 -1.80 3.73 -12.30
CA ILE A 95 -1.15 2.55 -12.84
C ILE A 95 -1.46 2.52 -14.32
N GLU A 96 -0.42 2.48 -15.13
CA GLU A 96 -0.51 2.27 -16.57
C GLU A 96 -0.21 0.80 -16.86
N TYR A 97 -1.06 0.19 -17.65
CA TYR A 97 -0.92 -1.17 -18.13
C TYR A 97 -1.24 -1.21 -19.61
N GLU A 98 -0.42 -1.91 -20.38
CA GLU A 98 -0.59 -2.11 -21.81
C GLU A 98 -0.22 -3.54 -22.17
N ASP A 99 -1.06 -4.18 -22.96
CA ASP A 99 -0.80 -5.44 -23.65
C ASP A 99 -1.30 -5.34 -25.10
N ASP A 100 -1.36 -6.48 -25.81
CA ASP A 100 -1.76 -6.52 -27.23
C ASP A 100 -3.25 -6.18 -27.45
N GLU A 101 -4.08 -6.21 -26.41
CA GLU A 101 -5.54 -6.03 -26.52
C GLU A 101 -6.03 -4.76 -25.81
N VAL A 102 -5.36 -4.36 -24.71
CA VAL A 102 -5.85 -3.31 -23.82
C VAL A 102 -4.74 -2.38 -23.37
N TRP A 103 -4.96 -1.08 -23.54
CA TRP A 103 -4.26 -0.05 -22.81
C TRP A 103 -5.16 0.52 -21.69
N SER A 104 -4.66 0.61 -20.48
CA SER A 104 -5.40 1.18 -19.35
C SER A 104 -4.53 2.13 -18.54
N TYR A 105 -5.14 3.23 -18.12
CA TYR A 105 -4.52 4.25 -17.26
C TYR A 105 -5.49 4.56 -16.12
N THR A 106 -5.26 3.94 -14.97
CA THR A 106 -6.24 3.91 -13.88
C THR A 106 -5.67 4.53 -12.61
N PRO A 107 -6.38 5.46 -11.95
CA PRO A 107 -5.95 6.00 -10.66
C PRO A 107 -5.95 4.90 -9.59
N ILE A 108 -4.97 4.95 -8.68
CA ILE A 108 -4.82 3.94 -7.61
C ILE A 108 -6.03 3.97 -6.69
N ILE A 109 -6.47 5.17 -6.32
CA ILE A 109 -7.73 5.41 -5.60
C ILE A 109 -8.46 6.57 -6.27
N THR A 110 -9.76 6.70 -6.03
CA THR A 110 -10.52 7.85 -6.54
C THR A 110 -11.51 8.39 -5.52
N ALA A 111 -11.87 9.67 -5.66
CA ALA A 111 -12.85 10.38 -4.85
C ALA A 111 -12.65 10.23 -3.32
N PRO A 112 -11.46 10.50 -2.75
CA PRO A 112 -11.26 10.41 -1.31
C PRO A 112 -12.05 11.49 -0.58
N GLU A 113 -12.90 11.07 0.36
CA GLU A 113 -13.73 11.93 1.21
C GLU A 113 -13.44 11.66 2.68
N ILE A 114 -13.04 12.68 3.43
CA ILE A 114 -12.81 12.58 4.87
C ILE A 114 -13.93 13.30 5.61
N LYS A 115 -14.67 12.58 6.45
CA LYS A 115 -15.67 13.16 7.35
C LYS A 115 -14.99 13.84 8.52
N LYS A 116 -15.11 15.18 8.61
CA LYS A 116 -14.39 16.00 9.60
C LYS A 116 -14.58 15.55 11.05
N ASN A 117 -15.77 15.12 11.43
CA ASN A 117 -16.11 14.79 12.82
C ASN A 117 -16.00 13.29 13.18
N SER A 118 -15.77 12.40 12.19
CA SER A 118 -15.69 10.95 12.44
C SER A 118 -14.27 10.40 12.32
N GLY A 119 -13.33 11.18 11.79
CA GLY A 119 -11.97 10.70 11.51
C GLY A 119 -11.91 9.53 10.51
N SER A 120 -13.00 9.28 9.77
CA SER A 120 -13.07 8.25 8.75
C SER A 120 -12.84 8.82 7.36
N VAL A 121 -12.24 8.01 6.50
CA VAL A 121 -12.08 8.29 5.07
C VAL A 121 -12.85 7.25 4.26
N LYS A 122 -13.51 7.73 3.22
CA LYS A 122 -14.16 6.92 2.19
C LYS A 122 -13.51 7.21 0.84
N PHE A 123 -13.28 6.21 0.03
CA PHE A 123 -12.74 6.32 -1.33
C PHE A 123 -13.06 5.07 -2.14
N TYR A 124 -12.78 5.11 -3.43
CA TYR A 124 -13.05 4.00 -4.35
C TYR A 124 -11.77 3.47 -4.95
N VAL A 125 -11.77 2.17 -5.25
CA VAL A 125 -10.70 1.46 -5.94
C VAL A 125 -11.33 0.70 -7.10
N PHE A 126 -10.84 0.89 -8.33
CA PHE A 126 -11.34 0.20 -9.51
C PHE A 126 -10.99 -1.29 -9.48
N ASP A 127 -11.80 -2.12 -10.14
CA ASP A 127 -11.63 -3.57 -10.16
C ASP A 127 -10.27 -4.02 -10.71
N ASN A 128 -9.76 -3.38 -11.75
CA ASN A 128 -8.44 -3.69 -12.29
C ASN A 128 -7.32 -3.44 -11.26
N ILE A 129 -7.40 -2.32 -10.51
CA ILE A 129 -6.45 -2.04 -9.42
C ILE A 129 -6.63 -3.06 -8.29
N TRP A 130 -7.88 -3.37 -7.91
CA TRP A 130 -8.17 -4.35 -6.87
C TRP A 130 -7.60 -5.72 -7.18
N ARG A 131 -7.73 -6.18 -8.44
CA ARG A 131 -7.14 -7.44 -8.90
C ARG A 131 -5.61 -7.40 -8.89
N CYS A 132 -4.98 -6.29 -9.28
CA CYS A 132 -3.51 -6.13 -9.20
C CYS A 132 -2.97 -6.30 -7.78
N LEU A 133 -3.72 -5.87 -6.74
CA LEU A 133 -3.31 -6.06 -5.34
C LEU A 133 -3.17 -7.55 -4.98
N LEU A 134 -3.91 -8.41 -5.66
CA LEU A 134 -4.08 -9.84 -5.40
C LEU A 134 -3.51 -10.73 -6.51
N ASP A 135 -2.86 -10.14 -7.50
CA ASP A 135 -2.21 -10.91 -8.56
C ASP A 135 -0.92 -11.56 -8.05
N PHE A 136 -1.01 -12.82 -7.71
CA PHE A 136 0.11 -13.65 -7.26
C PHE A 136 0.68 -14.55 -8.36
N THR A 137 0.28 -14.37 -9.62
CA THR A 137 0.71 -15.22 -10.75
C THR A 137 2.22 -15.21 -10.94
N LYS A 138 2.87 -14.09 -10.66
CA LYS A 138 4.33 -13.93 -10.69
C LYS A 138 5.01 -14.14 -9.33
N GLY A 139 4.25 -14.64 -8.34
CA GLY A 139 4.71 -14.82 -6.97
C GLY A 139 4.34 -13.67 -6.04
N PHE A 140 4.76 -13.78 -4.79
CA PHE A 140 4.45 -12.80 -3.74
C PHE A 140 5.59 -12.67 -2.73
N LYS A 141 5.60 -11.55 -2.02
CA LYS A 141 6.40 -11.33 -0.81
C LYS A 141 5.50 -11.35 0.41
N LYS A 142 6.02 -11.96 1.48
CA LYS A 142 5.33 -12.09 2.76
C LYS A 142 6.08 -11.29 3.82
N TYR A 143 5.39 -10.38 4.49
CA TYR A 143 5.96 -9.54 5.54
C TYR A 143 4.93 -9.17 6.61
N GLU A 144 5.42 -8.68 7.74
CA GLU A 144 4.59 -8.30 8.87
C GLU A 144 4.08 -6.86 8.72
N LEU A 145 2.75 -6.70 8.66
CA LEU A 145 2.10 -5.42 8.43
C LEU A 145 2.50 -4.35 9.46
N ILE A 146 2.45 -4.68 10.75
CA ILE A 146 2.75 -3.71 11.82
C ILE A 146 4.20 -3.24 11.74
N THR A 147 5.12 -4.15 11.43
CA THR A 147 6.53 -3.81 11.25
C THR A 147 6.71 -2.87 10.06
N ALA A 148 6.07 -3.17 8.92
CA ALA A 148 6.11 -2.32 7.75
C ALA A 148 5.53 -0.91 8.03
N MET A 149 4.43 -0.83 8.78
CA MET A 149 3.77 0.44 9.13
C MET A 149 4.62 1.36 10.02
N LYS A 150 5.52 0.80 10.83
CA LYS A 150 6.36 1.57 11.77
C LYS A 150 7.51 2.33 11.12
N PHE A 151 7.91 1.96 9.92
CA PHE A 151 9.00 2.67 9.24
C PHE A 151 8.63 4.12 8.92
N LYS A 152 9.60 5.03 9.08
CA LYS A 152 9.44 6.47 8.83
C LYS A 152 9.79 6.85 7.39
N SER A 153 10.57 6.01 6.71
CA SER A 153 11.07 6.26 5.37
C SER A 153 10.46 5.29 4.36
N ALA A 154 10.01 5.79 3.23
CA ALA A 154 9.52 4.97 2.12
C ALA A 154 10.60 4.00 1.62
N TYR A 155 11.87 4.41 1.66
CA TYR A 155 13.00 3.54 1.30
C TYR A 155 13.15 2.36 2.26
N ALA A 156 13.04 2.60 3.58
CA ALA A 156 13.08 1.54 4.57
C ALA A 156 11.90 0.57 4.41
N MET A 157 10.70 1.09 4.13
CA MET A 157 9.52 0.28 3.82
C MET A 157 9.77 -0.59 2.59
N ARG A 158 10.28 0.01 1.52
CA ARG A 158 10.59 -0.68 0.27
C ARG A 158 11.67 -1.74 0.45
N PHE A 159 12.75 -1.41 1.17
CA PHE A 159 13.81 -2.36 1.48
C PHE A 159 13.28 -3.55 2.28
N TYR A 160 12.45 -3.29 3.28
CA TYR A 160 11.82 -4.33 4.09
C TYR A 160 10.95 -5.27 3.23
N GLU A 161 10.13 -4.74 2.32
CA GLU A 161 9.34 -5.54 1.38
C GLU A 161 10.21 -6.44 0.50
N LEU A 162 11.28 -5.88 -0.07
CA LEU A 162 12.18 -6.62 -0.96
C LEU A 162 12.95 -7.71 -0.22
N MET A 163 13.36 -7.46 1.02
CA MET A 163 14.14 -8.39 1.83
C MET A 163 13.30 -9.41 2.58
N SER A 164 12.01 -9.13 2.78
CA SER A 164 11.11 -10.03 3.53
C SER A 164 10.89 -11.35 2.79
N GLY A 165 10.86 -12.45 3.56
CA GLY A 165 10.67 -13.78 3.03
C GLY A 165 11.88 -14.36 2.29
N GLN A 166 13.04 -13.72 2.39
CA GLN A 166 14.31 -14.30 1.88
C GLN A 166 14.79 -15.36 2.87
N THR A 167 14.87 -16.59 2.43
CA THR A 167 15.42 -17.73 3.22
C THR A 167 16.89 -17.98 2.92
N LYS A 168 17.42 -17.39 1.86
CA LYS A 168 18.82 -17.51 1.45
C LYS A 168 19.46 -16.12 1.38
N PRO A 169 20.76 -15.96 1.67
CA PRO A 169 21.45 -14.71 1.43
C PRO A 169 21.25 -14.29 -0.02
N LEU A 170 20.54 -13.21 -0.24
CA LEU A 170 20.38 -12.65 -1.57
C LEU A 170 21.56 -11.71 -1.83
N PHE A 171 22.51 -12.15 -2.61
CA PHE A 171 23.39 -11.23 -3.29
C PHE A 171 22.57 -10.62 -4.43
N VAL A 172 21.88 -9.51 -4.15
CA VAL A 172 21.40 -8.67 -5.24
C VAL A 172 22.64 -8.06 -5.83
N LEU A 173 23.13 -8.66 -6.91
CA LEU A 173 24.01 -7.99 -7.87
C LEU A 173 23.19 -6.83 -8.44
N LEU A 174 23.19 -5.73 -7.71
CA LEU A 174 22.77 -4.46 -8.21
C LEU A 174 23.91 -4.01 -9.07
N GLU A 175 23.73 -4.05 -10.36
CA GLU A 175 24.71 -3.57 -11.33
C GLU A 175 25.03 -2.11 -11.00
N GLY A 176 26.07 -1.93 -10.18
CA GLY A 176 26.59 -0.64 -9.76
C GLY A 176 25.69 0.18 -8.80
N PRO A 177 26.18 1.33 -8.34
CA PRO A 177 25.43 2.22 -7.45
C PRO A 177 24.16 2.79 -8.09
N ASP A 178 24.06 2.80 -9.40
CA ASP A 178 22.90 3.30 -10.13
C ASP A 178 21.74 2.31 -10.12
N GLY A 179 21.99 0.99 -10.10
CA GLY A 179 20.94 -0.03 -10.02
C GLY A 179 20.13 0.03 -8.72
N LEU A 180 20.77 0.33 -7.57
CA LEU A 180 20.07 0.61 -6.32
C LEU A 180 19.20 1.88 -6.42
N ARG A 181 19.76 2.93 -6.99
CA ARG A 181 19.06 4.21 -7.16
C ARG A 181 17.85 4.05 -8.06
N GLU A 182 18.00 3.35 -9.16
CA GLU A 182 16.91 3.11 -10.10
C GLU A 182 15.78 2.30 -9.48
N ARG A 183 16.11 1.23 -8.74
CA ARG A 183 15.10 0.43 -8.03
C ARG A 183 14.40 1.16 -6.89
N PHE A 184 15.09 2.09 -6.23
CA PHE A 184 14.55 2.84 -5.10
C PHE A 184 14.08 4.25 -5.48
N TYR A 185 14.12 4.62 -6.75
CA TYR A 185 13.79 5.98 -7.19
C TYR A 185 14.52 7.07 -6.39
N LEU A 186 15.80 6.84 -6.12
CA LEU A 186 16.60 7.85 -5.43
C LEU A 186 16.93 8.98 -6.41
N GLN A 187 16.04 9.96 -6.51
CA GLN A 187 16.34 11.20 -7.21
C GLN A 187 17.30 12.04 -6.36
N GLY A 188 18.48 12.28 -6.87
CA GLY A 188 19.44 13.17 -6.26
C GLY A 188 20.86 12.91 -6.79
N SER A 189 21.40 13.85 -7.54
CA SER A 189 22.82 13.88 -7.86
C SER A 189 23.63 13.93 -6.57
N MET A 190 24.49 12.95 -6.31
CA MET A 190 25.61 13.22 -5.41
C MET A 190 26.42 14.36 -6.02
N LYS A 191 26.39 15.54 -5.40
CA LYS A 191 27.45 16.50 -5.61
C LYS A 191 28.76 15.82 -5.20
N LYS A 192 29.68 15.71 -6.16
CA LYS A 192 31.05 15.31 -5.91
C LYS A 192 31.71 16.31 -4.97
#